data_bf4aa8130a2c872e7d7cf063a01cc880
#
_entry.id   bf4aa8130a2c872e7d7cf063a01cc880
#
_cell.length_a   1.000
_cell.length_b   1.000
_cell.length_c   1.000
_cell.angle_alpha   90.00
_cell.angle_beta   90.00
_cell.angle_gamma   90.00
#
_symmetry.space_group_name_H-M   'P 1'
#
loop_
_entity.id
_entity.type
_entity.pdbx_description
1 polymer ?
#
loop_
_entity_poly.entity_id
_entity_poly.type
_entity_poly.pdbx_seq_one_letter_code
_entity_poly.pdbx_strand_id
1 'polypeptide(L)'
;MIGAIAGAIIGSRFEGHPAPPADFELFHPHCRVTDDTVCLLAVADAILRRDDFAETLRRFVRRHPDAGYGGMFIDWAMSPGASAYGSWGQWRADAYGRGRMDCEGCRRRGQTGR
;
A
#
# COMPACT_ATOMS: atom_id res chain seq x y z
N MET A 1 12.15 6.59 -5.56
CA MET A 1 11.73 5.36 -4.85
C MET A 1 12.52 5.13 -3.55
N ILE A 2 13.87 5.22 -3.53
CA ILE A 2 14.69 4.99 -2.31
C ILE A 2 14.24 5.86 -1.12
N GLY A 3 13.97 7.14 -1.35
CA GLY A 3 13.49 8.04 -0.28
C GLY A 3 12.14 7.62 0.30
N ALA A 4 11.22 7.11 -0.52
CA ALA A 4 9.92 6.61 -0.04
C ALA A 4 10.09 5.35 0.84
N ILE A 5 10.96 4.42 0.41
CA ILE A 5 11.27 3.21 1.17
C ILE A 5 11.95 3.56 2.49
N ALA A 6 12.94 4.45 2.47
CA ALA A 6 13.60 4.93 3.68
C ALA A 6 12.61 5.61 4.63
N GLY A 7 11.72 6.46 4.10
CA GLY A 7 10.67 7.13 4.87
C GLY A 7 9.72 6.15 5.53
N ALA A 8 9.26 5.10 4.82
CA ALA A 8 8.41 4.06 5.37
C ALA A 8 9.10 3.31 6.53
N ILE A 9 10.37 2.94 6.37
CA ILE A 9 11.14 2.25 7.42
C ILE A 9 11.36 3.16 8.62
N ILE A 10 11.77 4.41 8.41
CA ILE A 10 12.00 5.39 9.48
C ILE A 10 10.69 5.69 10.22
N GLY A 11 9.59 5.87 9.48
CA GLY A 11 8.26 6.17 10.01
C GLY A 11 7.61 5.01 10.77
N SER A 12 8.01 3.77 10.51
CA SER A 12 7.36 2.55 11.03
C SER A 12 7.24 2.53 12.56
N ARG A 13 8.16 3.12 13.29
CA ARG A 13 8.14 3.18 14.75
C ARG A 13 7.11 4.17 15.32
N PHE A 14 6.57 5.03 14.48
CA PHE A 14 5.57 6.04 14.88
C PHE A 14 4.15 5.67 14.47
N GLU A 15 3.96 4.52 13.84
CA GLU A 15 2.64 4.02 13.47
C GLU A 15 1.76 3.86 14.72
N GLY A 16 0.57 4.46 14.69
CA GLY A 16 -0.35 4.44 15.83
C GLY A 16 0.03 5.32 17.02
N HIS A 17 1.09 6.11 16.90
CA HIS A 17 1.54 7.07 17.91
C HIS A 17 1.28 8.53 17.50
N PRO A 18 1.34 9.48 18.45
CA PRO A 18 1.35 10.91 18.13
C PRO A 18 2.49 11.27 17.17
N ALA A 19 2.36 12.42 16.50
CA ALA A 19 3.40 12.93 15.60
C ALA A 19 4.79 12.88 16.27
N PRO A 20 5.83 12.46 15.51
CA PRO A 20 7.18 12.40 16.04
C PRO A 20 7.68 13.80 16.45
N PRO A 21 8.58 13.90 17.47
CA PRO A 21 9.25 15.15 17.77
C PRO A 21 10.11 15.59 16.59
N ALA A 22 10.41 16.89 16.49
CA ALA A 22 11.17 17.44 15.36
C ALA A 22 12.61 16.94 15.28
N ASP A 23 13.17 16.50 16.39
CA ASP A 23 14.55 16.05 16.60
C ASP A 23 14.69 14.52 16.75
N PHE A 24 13.75 13.74 16.21
CA PHE A 24 13.81 12.28 16.32
C PHE A 24 15.02 11.68 15.58
N GLU A 25 15.55 10.62 16.14
CA GLU A 25 16.63 9.84 15.53
C GLU A 25 16.14 9.09 14.27
N LEU A 26 16.79 9.30 13.12
CA LEU A 26 16.37 8.71 11.84
C LEU A 26 16.58 7.19 11.80
N PHE A 27 17.73 6.71 12.26
CA PHE A 27 18.11 5.28 12.17
C PHE A 27 18.04 4.60 13.54
N HIS A 28 16.87 4.63 14.14
CA HIS A 28 16.64 4.02 15.44
C HIS A 28 16.50 2.49 15.33
N PRO A 29 16.97 1.70 16.33
CA PRO A 29 16.86 0.23 16.29
C PRO A 29 15.43 -0.32 16.19
N HIS A 30 14.41 0.46 16.51
CA HIS A 30 13.01 0.06 16.38
C HIS A 30 12.43 0.33 14.97
N CYS A 31 13.18 0.92 14.06
CA CYS A 31 12.76 1.02 12.66
C CYS A 31 12.68 -0.39 12.04
N ARG A 32 11.59 -0.68 11.35
CA ARG A 32 11.32 -2.01 10.78
C ARG A 32 10.71 -1.91 9.40
N VAL A 33 10.81 -3.00 8.66
CA VAL A 33 10.07 -3.20 7.42
C VAL A 33 8.63 -3.54 7.77
N THR A 34 7.68 -2.79 7.22
CA THR A 34 6.23 -3.00 7.38
C THR A 34 5.59 -3.30 6.02
N ASP A 35 4.28 -3.50 6.02
CA ASP A 35 3.47 -3.66 4.80
C ASP A 35 3.64 -2.50 3.82
N ASP A 36 3.72 -1.25 4.29
CA ASP A 36 4.01 -0.07 3.46
C ASP A 36 5.34 -0.22 2.72
N THR A 37 6.38 -0.67 3.41
CA THR A 37 7.69 -0.90 2.79
C THR A 37 7.61 -2.00 1.72
N VAL A 38 6.95 -3.11 2.02
CA VAL A 38 6.80 -4.24 1.09
C VAL A 38 5.98 -3.82 -0.14
N CYS A 39 4.89 -3.09 0.06
CA CYS A 39 4.07 -2.56 -1.03
C CYS A 39 4.84 -1.58 -1.93
N LEU A 40 5.63 -0.68 -1.35
CA LEU A 40 6.49 0.25 -2.11
C LEU A 40 7.52 -0.51 -2.96
N LEU A 41 8.14 -1.55 -2.40
CA LEU A 41 9.08 -2.40 -3.14
C LEU A 41 8.38 -3.15 -4.28
N ALA A 42 7.19 -3.68 -4.05
CA ALA A 42 6.40 -4.37 -5.07
C ALA A 42 6.03 -3.44 -6.22
N VAL A 43 5.57 -2.22 -5.92
CA VAL A 43 5.26 -1.21 -6.93
C VAL A 43 6.50 -0.80 -7.72
N ALA A 44 7.64 -0.63 -7.05
CA ALA A 44 8.91 -0.32 -7.72
C ALA A 44 9.32 -1.43 -8.68
N ASP A 45 9.25 -2.69 -8.26
CA ASP A 45 9.58 -3.86 -9.09
C ASP A 45 8.65 -3.95 -10.30
N ALA A 46 7.33 -3.77 -10.10
CA ALA A 46 6.36 -3.76 -11.18
C ALA A 46 6.65 -2.68 -12.24
N ILE A 47 6.99 -1.46 -11.80
CA ILE A 47 7.35 -0.36 -12.71
C ILE A 47 8.61 -0.70 -13.50
N LEU A 48 9.66 -1.17 -12.83
CA LEU A 48 10.95 -1.47 -13.45
C LEU A 48 10.87 -2.61 -14.46
N ARG A 49 10.06 -3.62 -14.17
CA ARG A 49 9.88 -4.81 -15.03
C ARG A 49 8.75 -4.67 -16.03
N ARG A 50 7.92 -3.64 -15.89
CA ARG A 50 6.66 -3.47 -16.65
C ARG A 50 5.70 -4.65 -16.44
N ASP A 51 5.70 -5.19 -15.23
CA ASP A 51 4.84 -6.28 -14.79
C ASP A 51 3.46 -5.77 -14.34
N ASP A 52 2.50 -6.68 -14.22
CA ASP A 52 1.21 -6.39 -13.62
C ASP A 52 1.36 -6.07 -12.13
N PHE A 53 0.74 -4.96 -11.70
CA PHE A 53 0.84 -4.48 -10.32
C PHE A 53 0.20 -5.45 -9.31
N ALA A 54 -0.97 -6.00 -9.64
CA ALA A 54 -1.68 -6.88 -8.73
C ALA A 54 -0.93 -8.17 -8.49
N GLU A 55 -0.41 -8.79 -9.57
CA GLU A 55 0.38 -10.02 -9.46
C GLU A 55 1.72 -9.79 -8.75
N THR A 56 2.35 -8.63 -8.98
CA THR A 56 3.59 -8.28 -8.29
C THR A 56 3.35 -8.06 -6.81
N LEU A 57 2.29 -7.32 -6.43
CA LEU A 57 1.88 -7.16 -5.04
C LEU A 57 1.63 -8.51 -4.36
N ARG A 58 0.84 -9.40 -4.98
CA ARG A 58 0.58 -10.74 -4.47
C ARG A 58 1.86 -11.53 -4.24
N ARG A 59 2.79 -11.47 -5.20
CA ARG A 59 4.09 -12.14 -5.11
C ARG A 59 4.90 -11.66 -3.90
N PHE A 60 4.95 -10.34 -3.66
CA PHE A 60 5.67 -9.76 -2.54
C PHE A 60 5.01 -10.06 -1.19
N VAL A 61 3.68 -9.93 -1.10
CA VAL A 61 2.92 -10.24 0.12
C VAL A 61 3.10 -11.70 0.53
N ARG A 62 3.03 -12.63 -0.42
CA ARG A 62 3.23 -14.07 -0.13
C ARG A 62 4.65 -14.39 0.36
N ARG A 63 5.64 -13.59 0.00
CA ARG A 63 7.01 -13.74 0.50
C ARG A 63 7.22 -13.13 1.88
N HIS A 64 6.39 -12.15 2.26
CA HIS A 64 6.50 -11.39 3.50
C HIS A 64 5.13 -11.29 4.19
N PRO A 65 4.48 -12.41 4.55
CA PRO A 65 3.09 -12.40 5.05
C PRO A 65 2.94 -11.72 6.39
N ASP A 66 4.01 -11.60 7.16
CA ASP A 66 4.00 -11.10 8.54
C ASP A 66 4.33 -9.59 8.63
N ALA A 67 4.25 -8.85 7.52
CA ALA A 67 4.63 -7.43 7.50
C ALA A 67 3.56 -6.49 8.11
N GLY A 68 2.42 -7.01 8.56
CA GLY A 68 1.39 -6.21 9.25
C GLY A 68 0.25 -5.72 8.36
N TYR A 69 -0.04 -6.41 7.26
CA TYR A 69 -1.11 -6.04 6.33
C TYR A 69 -2.49 -6.00 6.97
N GLY A 70 -3.35 -5.10 6.46
CA GLY A 70 -4.78 -5.13 6.79
C GLY A 70 -5.44 -6.44 6.32
N GLY A 71 -6.40 -6.95 7.13
CA GLY A 71 -7.04 -8.26 6.90
C GLY A 71 -7.59 -8.43 5.48
N MET A 72 -8.37 -7.46 4.97
CA MET A 72 -8.92 -7.53 3.61
C MET A 72 -7.83 -7.54 2.52
N PHE A 73 -6.70 -6.88 2.76
CA PHE A 73 -5.61 -6.83 1.80
C PHE A 73 -4.86 -8.17 1.73
N ILE A 74 -4.57 -8.78 2.87
CA ILE A 74 -3.91 -10.09 2.90
C ILE A 74 -4.82 -11.19 2.33
N ASP A 75 -6.13 -11.15 2.62
CA ASP A 75 -7.11 -12.08 2.05
C ASP A 75 -7.15 -11.98 0.52
N TRP A 76 -7.17 -10.75 -0.01
CA TRP A 76 -7.08 -10.51 -1.44
C TRP A 76 -5.76 -11.03 -2.04
N ALA A 77 -4.64 -10.77 -1.39
CA ALA A 77 -3.33 -11.18 -1.90
C ALA A 77 -3.13 -12.70 -1.91
N MET A 78 -3.76 -13.39 -0.96
CA MET A 78 -3.70 -14.86 -0.85
C MET A 78 -4.72 -15.57 -1.75
N SER A 79 -5.77 -14.86 -2.22
CA SER A 79 -6.84 -15.42 -3.06
C SER A 79 -6.52 -15.26 -4.55
N PRO A 80 -6.17 -16.35 -5.28
CA PRO A 80 -5.91 -16.27 -6.72
C PRO A 80 -7.14 -15.77 -7.47
N GLY A 81 -6.96 -14.82 -8.38
CA GLY A 81 -8.04 -14.31 -9.23
C GLY A 81 -9.04 -13.37 -8.56
N ALA A 82 -8.89 -13.06 -7.27
CA ALA A 82 -9.74 -12.10 -6.61
C ALA A 82 -9.58 -10.72 -7.26
N SER A 83 -10.71 -10.08 -7.60
CA SER A 83 -10.72 -8.69 -8.07
C SER A 83 -10.34 -7.74 -6.95
N ALA A 84 -9.91 -6.53 -7.33
CA ALA A 84 -9.63 -5.48 -6.36
C ALA A 84 -10.86 -5.20 -5.49
N TYR A 85 -10.67 -5.16 -4.19
CA TYR A 85 -11.71 -4.81 -3.23
C TYR A 85 -11.79 -3.28 -3.04
N GLY A 86 -12.96 -2.79 -2.61
CA GLY A 86 -13.11 -1.40 -2.21
C GLY A 86 -12.46 -1.18 -0.86
N SER A 87 -11.53 -0.25 -0.77
CA SER A 87 -10.94 0.18 0.49
C SER A 87 -11.14 1.68 0.73
N TRP A 88 -10.98 2.11 1.95
CA TRP A 88 -11.13 3.51 2.35
C TRP A 88 -9.98 4.35 1.76
N GLY A 89 -10.20 4.89 0.55
CA GLY A 89 -9.26 5.83 -0.08
C GLY A 89 -8.02 5.21 -0.73
N GLN A 90 -7.95 3.89 -0.88
CA GLN A 90 -6.83 3.24 -1.57
C GLN A 90 -7.03 3.20 -3.08
N TRP A 91 -5.91 3.28 -3.80
CA TRP A 91 -5.89 3.17 -5.25
C TRP A 91 -6.28 1.77 -5.70
N ARG A 92 -7.23 1.69 -6.61
CA ARG A 92 -7.48 0.46 -7.34
C ARG A 92 -6.56 0.44 -8.55
N ALA A 93 -5.63 -0.50 -8.59
CA ALA A 93 -4.94 -0.84 -9.83
C ALA A 93 -5.93 -1.63 -10.69
N ASP A 94 -6.50 -1.02 -11.72
CA ASP A 94 -7.26 -1.75 -12.73
C ASP A 94 -6.30 -2.53 -13.66
N ALA A 95 -6.85 -3.45 -14.44
CA ALA A 95 -6.08 -4.32 -15.34
C ALA A 95 -5.26 -3.56 -16.41
N TYR A 96 -5.39 -2.23 -16.47
CA TYR A 96 -4.67 -1.37 -17.41
C TYR A 96 -3.63 -0.47 -16.74
N GLY A 97 -3.32 -0.69 -15.46
CA GLY A 97 -2.31 0.09 -14.72
C GLY A 97 -2.66 1.56 -14.55
N ARG A 98 -3.89 1.97 -14.82
CA ARG A 98 -4.39 3.31 -14.52
C ARG A 98 -5.02 3.29 -13.13
N GLY A 99 -4.33 3.87 -12.18
CA GLY A 99 -4.89 4.08 -10.85
C GLY A 99 -6.10 5.00 -10.92
N ARG A 100 -7.27 4.50 -10.51
CA ARG A 100 -8.47 5.32 -10.30
C ARG A 100 -8.74 5.40 -8.81
N MET A 101 -8.88 6.60 -8.28
CA MET A 101 -9.42 6.79 -6.94
C MET A 101 -10.92 6.52 -6.99
N ASP A 102 -11.34 5.34 -6.58
CA ASP A 102 -12.76 5.05 -6.33
C ASP A 102 -13.04 5.29 -4.84
N CYS A 103 -13.36 6.54 -4.53
CA CYS A 103 -13.93 6.88 -3.24
C CYS A 103 -15.44 6.67 -3.32
N GLU A 104 -15.99 5.81 -2.49
CA GLU A 104 -17.43 5.55 -2.42
C GLU A 104 -18.25 6.84 -2.11
N GLY A 105 -17.63 7.82 -1.47
CA GLY A 105 -18.17 9.17 -1.26
C GLY A 105 -18.25 10.06 -2.52
N CYS A 106 -17.49 9.76 -3.58
CA CYS A 106 -17.57 10.51 -4.84
C CYS A 106 -18.78 10.13 -5.70
N ARG A 107 -19.30 8.91 -5.59
CA ARG A 107 -20.48 8.46 -6.35
C ARG A 107 -21.78 9.12 -5.88
N ARG A 108 -21.88 9.52 -4.62
CA ARG A 108 -23.12 10.13 -4.08
C ARG A 108 -23.31 11.59 -4.44
N ARG A 109 -22.28 12.31 -4.88
CA ARG A 109 -22.39 13.74 -5.27
C ARG A 109 -22.73 14.00 -6.73
N GLY A 110 -22.71 12.96 -7.57
CA GLY A 110 -23.06 13.07 -9.01
C GLY A 110 -24.53 12.86 -9.32
N GLN A 111 -25.39 12.50 -8.34
CA GLN A 111 -26.81 12.18 -8.57
C GLN A 111 -27.80 13.23 -8.03
N THR A 112 -27.35 14.34 -7.52
CA THR A 112 -28.25 15.44 -7.10
C THR A 112 -28.07 16.68 -7.98
N GLY A 113 -28.25 16.52 -9.27
CA GLY A 113 -28.21 17.60 -10.25
C GLY A 113 -29.17 17.35 -11.39
N ARG A 114 -30.47 17.43 -11.12
CA ARG A 114 -31.55 17.86 -12.03
C ARG A 114 -32.73 18.35 -11.21
#